data_9872e3417614c4806463cdd75283765f
#
_entry.id   9872e3417614c4806463cdd75283765f
#
_cell.length_a   1.000
_cell.length_b   1.000
_cell.length_c   1.000
_cell.angle_alpha   90.00
_cell.angle_beta   90.00
_cell.angle_gamma   90.00
#
_symmetry.space_group_name_H-M   'P 1'
#
loop_
_entity.id
_entity.type
_entity.pdbx_description
1 polymer ?
#
loop_
_entity_poly.entity_id
_entity_poly.type
_entity_poly.pdbx_seq_one_letter_code
_entity_poly.pdbx_strand_id
1 'polypeptide(L)'
;MSPNNIPSADLLESVHPFPGSYQIRAIGSSDEDFPARVVAAVQEELAGPGELDHSVRFTKGGRHVSVTLDITVQSADQVRAIYARLHGVSGLRLLF
;
A
#
# COMPACT_ATOMS: atom_id res chain seq x y z
N MET A 1 15.93 -9.10 10.37
CA MET A 1 15.06 -8.28 9.51
C MET A 1 13.69 -8.90 9.44
N SER A 2 12.68 -8.08 9.47
CA SER A 2 11.31 -8.58 9.29
C SER A 2 11.18 -9.17 7.88
N PRO A 3 10.65 -10.40 7.74
CA PRO A 3 10.46 -11.00 6.43
C PRO A 3 9.47 -10.20 5.56
N ASN A 4 8.62 -9.38 6.17
CA ASN A 4 7.63 -8.60 5.46
C ASN A 4 8.09 -7.17 5.17
N ASN A 5 9.28 -6.80 5.63
CA ASN A 5 9.84 -5.48 5.39
C ASN A 5 8.87 -4.34 5.75
N ILE A 6 8.19 -4.50 6.89
CA ILE A 6 7.21 -3.52 7.37
C ILE A 6 7.90 -2.55 8.31
N PRO A 7 7.75 -1.23 8.12
CA PRO A 7 8.33 -0.25 9.05
C PRO A 7 7.81 -0.44 10.46
N SER A 8 8.66 -0.17 11.44
CA SER A 8 8.23 -0.25 12.85
C SER A 8 7.30 0.91 13.19
N ALA A 9 6.47 0.72 14.21
CA ALA A 9 5.58 1.77 14.68
C ALA A 9 6.38 2.99 15.15
N ASP A 10 7.48 2.77 15.85
CA ASP A 10 8.32 3.87 16.33
C ASP A 10 8.88 4.71 15.18
N LEU A 11 9.35 4.05 14.14
CA LEU A 11 9.87 4.76 12.96
C LEU A 11 8.76 5.57 12.30
N LEU A 12 7.59 4.97 12.10
CA LEU A 12 6.47 5.66 11.47
C LEU A 12 6.05 6.89 12.28
N GLU A 13 5.96 6.75 13.60
CA GLU A 13 5.56 7.85 14.46
C GLU A 13 6.59 8.96 14.50
N SER A 14 7.86 8.63 14.29
CA SER A 14 8.92 9.65 14.32
C SER A 14 8.98 10.49 13.06
N VAL A 15 8.49 9.99 11.92
CA VAL A 15 8.59 10.68 10.64
C VAL A 15 7.25 11.10 10.04
N HIS A 16 6.13 10.63 10.58
CA HIS A 16 4.81 10.97 10.07
C HIS A 16 3.88 11.42 11.21
N PRO A 17 3.15 12.53 11.00
CA PRO A 17 2.09 12.89 11.95
C PRO A 17 0.87 12.00 11.73
N PHE A 18 0.27 11.51 12.82
CA PHE A 18 -0.96 10.73 12.76
C PHE A 18 -2.04 11.43 13.58
N PRO A 19 -3.29 11.48 13.06
CA PRO A 19 -3.71 11.03 11.74
C PRO A 19 -3.17 11.93 10.63
N GLY A 20 -3.04 11.38 9.43
CA GLY A 20 -2.51 12.15 8.31
C GLY A 20 -2.41 11.34 7.04
N SER A 21 -1.89 11.99 6.00
CA SER A 21 -1.72 11.36 4.71
C SER A 21 -0.49 10.45 4.67
N TYR A 22 -0.58 9.39 3.89
CA TYR A 22 0.50 8.45 3.71
C TYR A 22 0.44 7.89 2.30
N GLN A 23 1.59 7.72 1.65
CA GLN A 23 1.64 7.18 0.30
C GLN A 23 2.34 5.83 0.30
N ILE A 24 1.73 4.88 -0.41
CA ILE A 24 2.30 3.54 -0.60
C ILE A 24 2.33 3.26 -2.10
N ARG A 25 3.40 2.61 -2.55
CA ARG A 25 3.52 2.18 -3.94
C ARG A 25 3.71 0.67 -3.98
N ALA A 26 2.83 0.00 -4.70
CA ALA A 26 2.88 -1.45 -4.89
C ALA A 26 3.16 -1.73 -6.36
N ILE A 27 4.22 -2.49 -6.64
CA ILE A 27 4.59 -2.87 -7.98
C ILE A 27 4.40 -4.37 -8.12
N GLY A 28 3.70 -4.78 -9.14
CA GLY A 28 3.40 -6.19 -9.36
C GLY A 28 3.34 -6.57 -10.82
N SER A 29 2.90 -7.79 -11.07
CA SER A 29 2.73 -8.29 -12.43
C SER A 29 1.59 -7.53 -13.12
N SER A 30 1.68 -7.38 -14.44
CA SER A 30 0.68 -6.64 -15.22
C SER A 30 -0.60 -7.45 -15.47
N ASP A 31 -0.96 -8.26 -14.52
CA ASP A 31 -2.23 -8.94 -14.43
C ASP A 31 -3.31 -7.87 -14.20
N GLU A 32 -4.34 -7.86 -15.00
CA GLU A 32 -5.35 -6.80 -14.96
C GLU A 32 -6.09 -6.70 -13.63
N ASP A 33 -6.08 -7.77 -12.84
CA ASP A 33 -6.72 -7.75 -11.51
C ASP A 33 -5.80 -7.27 -10.40
N PHE A 34 -4.51 -7.13 -10.66
CA PHE A 34 -3.56 -6.75 -9.60
C PHE A 34 -3.92 -5.39 -8.96
N PRO A 35 -4.17 -4.31 -9.74
CA PRO A 35 -4.54 -3.05 -9.12
C PRO A 35 -5.81 -3.15 -8.27
N ALA A 36 -6.79 -3.90 -8.72
CA ALA A 36 -8.03 -4.09 -7.96
C ALA A 36 -7.79 -4.83 -6.64
N ARG A 37 -6.92 -5.83 -6.67
CA ARG A 37 -6.57 -6.58 -5.45
C ARG A 37 -5.82 -5.70 -4.44
N VAL A 38 -4.92 -4.83 -4.94
CA VAL A 38 -4.19 -3.90 -4.09
C VAL A 38 -5.16 -2.91 -3.43
N VAL A 39 -6.02 -2.31 -4.22
CA VAL A 39 -7.00 -1.34 -3.71
C VAL A 39 -7.92 -1.99 -2.67
N ALA A 40 -8.41 -3.19 -2.97
CA ALA A 40 -9.29 -3.91 -2.04
C ALA A 40 -8.61 -4.21 -0.71
N ALA A 41 -7.34 -4.63 -0.76
CA ALA A 41 -6.59 -4.94 0.45
C ALA A 41 -6.42 -3.71 1.33
N VAL A 42 -6.10 -2.57 0.73
CA VAL A 42 -5.93 -1.32 1.48
C VAL A 42 -7.28 -0.83 2.02
N GLN A 43 -8.33 -0.91 1.20
CA GLN A 43 -9.65 -0.42 1.58
C GLN A 43 -10.19 -1.13 2.82
N GLU A 44 -9.87 -2.41 2.99
CA GLU A 44 -10.33 -3.17 4.15
C GLU A 44 -9.80 -2.62 5.47
N GLU A 45 -8.67 -1.93 5.44
CA GLU A 45 -8.06 -1.37 6.66
C GLU A 45 -8.41 0.10 6.87
N LEU A 46 -9.04 0.76 5.91
CA LEU A 46 -9.35 2.17 6.03
C LEU A 46 -10.71 2.40 6.68
N ALA A 47 -10.83 3.54 7.36
CA ALA A 47 -12.04 3.87 8.12
C ALA A 47 -13.23 4.24 7.23
N GLY A 48 -12.98 4.72 6.01
CA GLY A 48 -14.06 5.15 5.14
C GLY A 48 -13.65 5.27 3.68
N PRO A 49 -14.64 5.37 2.78
CA PRO A 49 -14.37 5.36 1.34
C PRO A 49 -13.63 6.59 0.82
N GLY A 50 -13.69 7.71 1.52
CA GLY A 50 -12.97 8.92 1.14
C GLY A 50 -11.51 8.95 1.54
N GLU A 51 -11.02 7.87 2.15
CA GLU A 51 -9.66 7.81 2.68
C GLU A 51 -8.64 7.33 1.65
N LEU A 52 -9.05 6.94 0.46
CA LEU A 52 -8.21 6.30 -0.53
C LEU A 52 -8.35 6.92 -1.91
N ASP A 53 -7.23 7.38 -2.45
CA ASP A 53 -7.07 7.67 -3.88
C ASP A 53 -5.97 6.77 -4.41
N HIS A 54 -6.06 6.43 -5.68
CA HIS A 54 -5.00 5.63 -6.30
C HIS A 54 -4.80 6.00 -7.75
N SER A 55 -3.62 5.68 -8.27
CA SER A 55 -3.30 5.79 -9.68
C SER A 55 -2.54 4.55 -10.12
N VAL A 56 -2.66 4.22 -11.40
CA VAL A 56 -2.07 3.01 -11.97
C VAL A 56 -1.19 3.42 -13.15
N ARG A 57 0.02 2.88 -13.19
CA ARG A 57 0.93 3.11 -14.31
C ARG A 57 1.56 1.78 -14.72
N PHE A 58 1.49 1.48 -16.01
CA PHE A 58 2.18 0.31 -16.54
C PHE A 58 3.63 0.68 -16.85
N THR A 59 4.54 -0.25 -16.57
CA THR A 59 5.95 -0.04 -16.93
C THR A 59 6.13 -0.16 -18.43
N LYS A 60 7.23 0.40 -18.91
CA LYS A 60 7.62 0.28 -20.31
C LYS A 60 7.73 -1.21 -20.65
N GLY A 61 7.05 -1.63 -21.70
CA GLY A 61 6.99 -3.04 -22.08
C GLY A 61 5.80 -3.80 -21.49
N GLY A 62 5.08 -3.21 -20.53
CA GLY A 62 3.83 -3.77 -20.01
C GLY A 62 3.97 -4.99 -19.11
N ARG A 63 5.16 -5.31 -18.63
CA ARG A 63 5.38 -6.49 -17.79
C ARG A 63 4.95 -6.29 -16.35
N HIS A 64 5.02 -5.06 -15.89
CA HIS A 64 4.72 -4.72 -14.50
C HIS A 64 3.79 -3.53 -14.45
N VAL A 65 3.12 -3.40 -13.33
CA VAL A 65 2.24 -2.27 -13.07
C VAL A 65 2.57 -1.69 -11.70
N SER A 66 2.57 -0.37 -11.61
CA SER A 66 2.79 0.35 -10.37
C SER A 66 1.47 0.96 -9.93
N VAL A 67 1.04 0.64 -8.72
CA VAL A 67 -0.15 1.21 -8.11
C VAL A 67 0.30 2.13 -6.99
N THR A 68 0.04 3.42 -7.15
CA THR A 68 0.34 4.41 -6.12
C THR A 68 -0.93 4.69 -5.33
N LEU A 69 -0.85 4.55 -4.03
CA LEU A 69 -1.97 4.70 -3.12
C LEU A 69 -1.72 5.92 -2.24
N ASP A 70 -2.61 6.89 -2.32
CA ASP A 70 -2.60 8.05 -1.44
C ASP A 70 -3.74 7.89 -0.46
N ILE A 71 -3.39 7.69 0.81
CA ILE A 71 -4.36 7.30 1.82
C ILE A 71 -4.30 8.24 3.01
N THR A 72 -5.42 8.31 3.73
CA THR A 72 -5.47 8.97 5.03
C THR A 72 -5.52 7.88 6.09
N VAL A 73 -4.54 7.91 7.00
CA VAL A 73 -4.38 6.87 8.02
C VAL A 73 -4.51 7.50 9.40
N GLN A 74 -4.93 6.68 10.36
CA GLN A 74 -5.22 7.14 11.71
C GLN A 74 -4.07 6.90 12.68
N SER A 75 -3.24 5.88 12.41
CA SER A 75 -2.19 5.48 13.34
C SER A 75 -1.11 4.70 12.62
N ALA A 76 0.05 4.57 13.28
CA ALA A 76 1.12 3.71 12.80
C ALA A 76 0.68 2.25 12.71
N ASP A 77 -0.14 1.80 13.65
CA ASP A 77 -0.64 0.42 13.62
C ASP A 77 -1.49 0.15 12.38
N GLN A 78 -2.31 1.13 11.97
CA GLN A 78 -3.09 1.00 10.74
C GLN A 78 -2.19 0.88 9.51
N VAL A 79 -1.13 1.70 9.44
CA VAL A 79 -0.15 1.63 8.34
C VAL A 79 0.49 0.25 8.29
N ARG A 80 0.90 -0.27 9.45
CA ARG A 80 1.53 -1.58 9.51
C ARG A 80 0.57 -2.70 9.09
N ALA A 81 -0.69 -2.60 9.47
CA ALA A 81 -1.71 -3.57 9.05
C ALA A 81 -1.92 -3.53 7.54
N ILE A 82 -1.89 -2.35 6.95
CA ILE A 82 -1.99 -2.20 5.49
C ILE A 82 -0.82 -2.86 4.78
N TYR A 83 0.41 -2.62 5.25
CA TYR A 83 1.58 -3.29 4.68
C TYR A 83 1.48 -4.80 4.78
N ALA A 84 1.03 -5.31 5.92
CA ALA A 84 0.88 -6.75 6.12
C ALA A 84 -0.10 -7.35 5.11
N ARG A 85 -1.23 -6.68 4.87
CA ARG A 85 -2.20 -7.14 3.87
C ARG A 85 -1.63 -7.10 2.47
N LEU A 86 -0.89 -6.04 2.14
CA LEU A 86 -0.30 -5.90 0.80
C LEU A 86 0.72 -7.00 0.51
N HIS A 87 1.48 -7.42 1.52
CA HIS A 87 2.43 -8.52 1.34
C HIS A 87 1.74 -9.85 1.00
N GLY A 88 0.46 -9.97 1.29
CA GLY A 88 -0.33 -11.15 0.93
C GLY A 88 -1.01 -11.07 -0.43
N VAL A 89 -0.87 -9.95 -1.14
CA VAL A 89 -1.53 -9.78 -2.44
C VAL A 89 -0.77 -10.57 -3.51
N SER A 90 -1.52 -11.40 -4.24
CA SER A 90 -0.96 -12.21 -5.31
C SER A 90 -0.41 -11.30 -6.42
N GLY A 91 0.78 -11.60 -6.88
CA GLY A 91 1.43 -10.84 -7.95
C GLY A 91 2.33 -9.71 -7.48
N LEU A 92 2.34 -9.40 -6.19
CA LEU A 92 3.20 -8.35 -5.64
C LEU A 92 4.67 -8.68 -5.85
N ARG A 93 5.46 -7.70 -6.31
CA ARG A 93 6.89 -7.82 -6.52
C ARG A 93 7.68 -6.90 -5.61
N LEU A 94 7.30 -5.63 -5.53
CA LEU A 94 7.97 -4.62 -4.72
C LEU A 94 6.92 -3.78 -3.99
N LEU A 95 7.27 -3.35 -2.79
CA LEU A 95 6.37 -2.55 -1.96
C LEU A 95 7.18 -1.44 -1.29
N PHE A 96 6.74 -0.20 -1.45
CA PHE A 96 7.42 0.97 -0.87
C PHE A 96 6.52 1.76 0.06
#